data_df1e993888ff0e589fbf2db8b020aa2b
#
_entry.id   df1e993888ff0e589fbf2db8b020aa2b
#
_cell.length_a   1.000
_cell.length_b   1.000
_cell.length_c   1.000
_cell.angle_alpha   90.00
_cell.angle_beta   90.00
_cell.angle_gamma   90.00
#
_symmetry.space_group_name_H-M   'P 1'
#
loop_
_entity.id
_entity.type
_entity.pdbx_description
1 polymer ?
#
loop_
_entity_poly.entity_id
_entity_poly.type
_entity_poly.pdbx_seq_one_letter_code
_entity_poly.pdbx_strand_id
1 'polypeptide(L)'
;MIGLVFFLCVLFAGLTSLVNLYEVSVEALQDKLHLKRVAAVAVIAAIGTAVSLCIQAIVSDWMDVVSIYICPLGALLAGILFFWVAGKDFVLAAVNKGAGKPIGAWFYPLSKYVYCACALLALIAGALLGGIG
;
A
#
# COMPACT_ATOMS: atom_id res chain seq x y z
N MET A 1 11.00 9.26 31.22
CA MET A 1 9.58 9.00 30.94
C MET A 1 9.21 9.31 29.47
N ILE A 2 9.62 10.44 28.89
CA ILE A 2 9.32 10.82 27.51
C ILE A 2 9.83 9.77 26.50
N GLY A 3 11.05 9.28 26.66
CA GLY A 3 11.62 8.25 25.78
C GLY A 3 10.84 6.94 25.80
N LEU A 4 10.38 6.48 26.96
CA LEU A 4 9.59 5.26 27.05
C LEU A 4 8.25 5.38 26.34
N VAL A 5 7.56 6.51 26.47
CA VAL A 5 6.32 6.79 25.76
C VAL A 5 6.56 6.83 24.25
N PHE A 6 7.64 7.47 23.81
CA PHE A 6 8.03 7.52 22.40
C PHE A 6 8.24 6.11 21.81
N PHE A 7 9.05 5.28 22.50
CA PHE A 7 9.29 3.92 22.01
C PHE A 7 8.05 3.04 22.02
N LEU A 8 7.15 3.20 22.99
CA LEU A 8 5.85 2.52 22.98
C LEU A 8 4.99 2.96 21.82
N CYS A 9 4.93 4.25 21.51
CA CYS A 9 4.20 4.75 20.34
C CYS A 9 4.75 4.18 19.03
N VAL A 10 6.07 4.15 18.88
CA VAL A 10 6.73 3.57 17.70
C VAL A 10 6.45 2.07 17.58
N LEU A 11 6.50 1.34 18.71
CA LEU A 11 6.17 -0.08 18.75
C LEU A 11 4.73 -0.34 18.29
N PHE A 12 3.76 0.39 18.84
CA PHE A 12 2.36 0.23 18.47
C PHE A 12 2.10 0.65 17.01
N ALA A 13 2.73 1.72 16.54
CA ALA A 13 2.64 2.14 15.14
C ALA A 13 3.19 1.05 14.19
N GLY A 14 4.33 0.46 14.54
CA GLY A 14 4.90 -0.66 13.78
C GLY A 14 4.02 -1.89 13.78
N LEU A 15 3.48 -2.28 14.93
CA LEU A 15 2.58 -3.43 15.05
C LEU A 15 1.30 -3.25 14.24
N THR A 16 0.67 -2.07 14.29
CA THR A 16 -0.54 -1.80 13.51
C THR A 16 -0.28 -1.81 12.01
N SER A 17 0.86 -1.30 11.55
CA SER A 17 1.27 -1.36 10.15
C SER A 17 1.50 -2.80 9.69
N LEU A 18 2.17 -3.61 10.50
CA LEU A 18 2.37 -5.04 10.20
C LEU A 18 1.05 -5.79 10.10
N VAL A 19 0.12 -5.58 11.04
CA VAL A 19 -1.21 -6.22 11.00
C VAL A 19 -1.94 -5.88 9.69
N ASN A 20 -1.93 -4.62 9.27
CA ASN A 20 -2.56 -4.22 8.01
C ASN A 20 -1.94 -4.88 6.78
N LEU A 21 -0.61 -4.97 6.72
CA LEU A 21 0.10 -5.65 5.61
C LEU A 21 -0.21 -7.16 5.57
N TYR A 22 -0.26 -7.79 6.74
CA TYR A 22 -0.65 -9.20 6.84
C TYR A 22 -2.09 -9.45 6.42
N GLU A 23 -3.02 -8.57 6.81
CA GLU A 23 -4.44 -8.70 6.48
C GLU A 23 -4.67 -8.72 4.97
N VAL A 24 -4.05 -7.82 4.21
CA VAL A 24 -4.14 -7.79 2.74
C VAL A 24 -3.67 -9.12 2.13
N SER A 25 -2.57 -9.68 2.64
CA SER A 25 -2.03 -10.96 2.16
C SER A 25 -2.92 -12.13 2.54
N VAL A 26 -3.50 -12.10 3.74
CA VAL A 26 -4.42 -13.13 4.24
C VAL A 26 -5.72 -13.12 3.44
N GLU A 27 -6.30 -11.94 3.17
CA GLU A 27 -7.51 -11.82 2.34
C GLU A 27 -7.27 -12.35 0.93
N ALA A 28 -6.16 -11.97 0.29
CA ALA A 28 -5.81 -12.48 -1.04
C ALA A 28 -5.68 -14.02 -1.06
N LEU A 29 -5.15 -14.61 0.00
CA LEU A 29 -4.99 -16.06 0.12
C LEU A 29 -6.35 -16.75 0.35
N GLN A 30 -7.21 -16.16 1.16
CA GLN A 30 -8.57 -16.65 1.39
C GLN A 30 -9.41 -16.63 0.11
N ASP A 31 -9.36 -15.54 -0.65
CA ASP A 31 -10.12 -15.39 -1.89
C ASP A 31 -9.68 -16.37 -2.98
N LYS A 32 -8.36 -16.58 -3.11
CA LYS A 32 -7.83 -17.46 -4.17
C LYS A 32 -7.86 -18.95 -3.81
N LEU A 33 -7.56 -19.29 -2.57
CA LEU A 33 -7.40 -20.68 -2.13
C LEU A 33 -8.54 -21.18 -1.26
N HIS A 34 -9.54 -20.33 -0.97
CA HIS A 34 -10.70 -20.65 -0.11
C HIS A 34 -10.30 -21.24 1.26
N LEU A 35 -9.14 -20.81 1.78
CA LEU A 35 -8.62 -21.28 3.06
C LEU A 35 -9.36 -20.63 4.25
N LYS A 36 -9.46 -21.37 5.36
CA LYS A 36 -9.93 -20.78 6.61
C LYS A 36 -8.93 -19.72 7.10
N ARG A 37 -9.43 -18.63 7.68
CA ARG A 37 -8.62 -17.48 8.14
C ARG A 37 -7.39 -17.92 8.97
N VAL A 38 -7.57 -18.84 9.90
CA VAL A 38 -6.48 -19.34 10.76
C VAL A 38 -5.37 -20.02 9.94
N ALA A 39 -5.74 -20.82 8.94
CA ALA A 39 -4.78 -21.48 8.06
C ALA A 39 -4.06 -20.47 7.17
N ALA A 40 -4.76 -19.49 6.60
CA ALA A 40 -4.17 -18.42 5.80
C ALA A 40 -3.16 -17.60 6.61
N VAL A 41 -3.51 -17.20 7.83
CA VAL A 41 -2.60 -16.49 8.75
C VAL A 41 -1.36 -17.33 9.08
N ALA A 42 -1.52 -18.62 9.37
CA ALA A 42 -0.42 -19.51 9.70
C ALA A 42 0.56 -19.67 8.50
N VAL A 43 0.02 -19.82 7.29
CA VAL A 43 0.83 -19.92 6.06
C VAL A 43 1.61 -18.62 5.81
N ILE A 44 0.95 -17.46 5.87
CA ILE A 44 1.61 -16.17 5.68
C ILE A 44 2.67 -15.90 6.76
N ALA A 45 2.37 -16.24 8.01
CA ALA A 45 3.32 -16.08 9.11
C ALA A 45 4.56 -17.00 8.93
N ALA A 46 4.36 -18.25 8.52
CA ALA A 46 5.45 -19.19 8.28
C ALA A 46 6.36 -18.73 7.11
N ILE A 47 5.74 -18.34 5.99
CA ILE A 47 6.47 -17.81 4.82
C ILE A 47 7.19 -16.51 5.20
N GLY A 48 6.52 -15.57 5.85
CA GLY A 48 7.09 -14.29 6.28
C GLY A 48 8.27 -14.48 7.22
N THR A 49 8.18 -15.40 8.17
CA THR A 49 9.28 -15.71 9.09
C THR A 49 10.45 -16.34 8.36
N ALA A 50 10.20 -17.32 7.48
CA ALA A 50 11.25 -17.97 6.70
C ALA A 50 12.00 -16.97 5.80
N VAL A 51 11.25 -16.12 5.08
CA VAL A 51 11.81 -15.08 4.23
C VAL A 51 12.59 -14.06 5.06
N SER A 52 12.06 -13.63 6.21
CA SER A 52 12.72 -12.68 7.11
C SER A 52 14.08 -13.20 7.61
N LEU A 53 14.16 -14.48 7.96
CA LEU A 53 15.41 -15.09 8.40
C LEU A 53 16.46 -15.18 7.27
N CYS A 54 16.01 -15.41 6.04
CA CYS A 54 16.90 -15.49 4.88
C CYS A 54 17.43 -14.13 4.41
N ILE A 55 16.65 -13.05 4.61
CA ILE A 55 16.92 -11.72 4.03
C ILE A 55 17.58 -10.78 5.04
N GLN A 56 17.83 -11.18 6.28
CA GLN A 56 18.38 -10.31 7.32
C GLN A 56 19.62 -9.50 6.89
N ALA A 57 20.50 -10.10 6.08
CA ALA A 57 21.71 -9.44 5.61
C ALA A 57 21.47 -8.33 4.56
N ILE A 58 20.35 -8.38 3.85
CA ILE A 58 20.02 -7.49 2.71
C ILE A 58 18.69 -6.74 2.91
N VAL A 59 18.18 -6.69 4.14
CA VAL A 59 16.89 -6.04 4.44
C VAL A 59 16.88 -4.59 4.01
N SER A 60 17.99 -3.85 4.22
CA SER A 60 18.10 -2.44 3.82
C SER A 60 17.92 -2.28 2.32
N ASP A 61 18.71 -3.01 1.53
CA ASP A 61 18.67 -2.93 0.07
C ASP A 61 17.31 -3.38 -0.48
N TRP A 62 16.71 -4.38 0.15
CA TRP A 62 15.37 -4.86 -0.22
C TRP A 62 14.28 -3.84 0.09
N MET A 63 14.37 -3.16 1.24
CA MET A 63 13.45 -2.09 1.58
C MET A 63 13.55 -0.92 0.62
N ASP A 64 14.76 -0.57 0.17
CA ASP A 64 14.97 0.48 -0.82
C ASP A 64 14.33 0.11 -2.15
N VAL A 65 14.52 -1.10 -2.64
CA VAL A 65 13.86 -1.59 -3.87
C VAL A 65 12.33 -1.52 -3.75
N VAL A 66 11.77 -1.97 -2.64
CA VAL A 66 10.32 -1.94 -2.42
C VAL A 66 9.80 -0.51 -2.38
N SER A 67 10.44 0.38 -1.63
CA SER A 67 10.00 1.76 -1.43
C SER A 67 10.17 2.62 -2.67
N ILE A 68 11.27 2.44 -3.40
CA ILE A 68 11.64 3.28 -4.56
C ILE A 68 10.88 2.85 -5.81
N TYR A 69 10.70 1.55 -6.02
CA TYR A 69 10.14 1.02 -7.28
C TYR A 69 8.76 0.38 -7.10
N ILE A 70 8.61 -0.55 -6.17
CA ILE A 70 7.39 -1.35 -6.06
C ILE A 70 6.21 -0.52 -5.57
N CYS A 71 6.40 0.31 -4.54
CA CYS A 71 5.32 1.13 -3.99
C CYS A 71 4.81 2.19 -4.97
N PRO A 72 5.65 3.01 -5.63
CA PRO A 72 5.17 3.97 -6.62
C PRO A 72 4.57 3.32 -7.86
N LEU A 73 5.12 2.17 -8.30
CA LEU A 73 4.55 1.38 -9.39
C LEU A 73 3.15 0.86 -9.03
N GLY A 74 3.01 0.31 -7.82
CA GLY A 74 1.71 -0.14 -7.31
C GLY A 74 0.69 0.99 -7.23
N ALA A 75 1.10 2.17 -6.75
CA ALA A 75 0.26 3.35 -6.71
C ALA A 75 -0.16 3.80 -8.13
N LEU A 76 0.77 3.81 -9.09
CA LEU A 76 0.48 4.15 -10.47
C LEU A 76 -0.52 3.16 -11.10
N LEU A 77 -0.31 1.86 -10.92
CA LEU A 77 -1.22 0.82 -11.43
C LEU A 77 -2.61 0.91 -10.78
N ALA A 78 -2.68 1.13 -9.47
CA ALA A 78 -3.94 1.34 -8.77
C ALA A 78 -4.69 2.57 -9.30
N GLY A 79 -3.98 3.67 -9.57
CA GLY A 79 -4.55 4.86 -10.20
C GLY A 79 -5.06 4.60 -11.62
N ILE A 80 -4.31 3.87 -12.42
CA ILE A 80 -4.74 3.48 -13.76
C ILE A 80 -6.00 2.62 -13.68
N LEU A 81 -6.03 1.59 -12.86
CA LEU A 81 -7.20 0.75 -12.68
C LEU A 81 -8.42 1.55 -12.21
N PHE A 82 -8.25 2.42 -11.22
CA PHE A 82 -9.34 3.19 -10.65
C PHE A 82 -9.90 4.24 -11.63
N PHE A 83 -9.03 4.97 -12.33
CA PHE A 83 -9.48 6.09 -13.19
C PHE A 83 -9.75 5.70 -14.63
N TRP A 84 -9.08 4.68 -15.18
CA TRP A 84 -9.27 4.28 -16.60
C TRP A 84 -10.12 3.04 -16.75
N VAL A 85 -9.98 2.05 -15.88
CA VAL A 85 -10.70 0.78 -16.00
C VAL A 85 -12.07 0.86 -15.32
N ALA A 86 -12.13 1.33 -14.08
CA ALA A 86 -13.39 1.44 -13.33
C ALA A 86 -14.33 2.54 -13.88
N GLY A 87 -13.76 3.58 -14.49
CA GLY A 87 -14.51 4.62 -15.19
C GLY A 87 -15.09 5.72 -14.30
N LYS A 88 -15.55 6.79 -14.96
CA LYS A 88 -16.00 8.02 -14.30
C LYS A 88 -17.16 7.81 -13.34
N ASP A 89 -18.15 7.02 -13.74
CA ASP A 89 -19.38 6.85 -12.96
C ASP A 89 -19.13 6.07 -11.68
N PHE A 90 -18.28 5.04 -11.74
CA PHE A 90 -17.85 4.29 -10.57
C PHE A 90 -17.06 5.16 -9.60
N VAL A 91 -16.11 5.95 -10.09
CA VAL A 91 -15.28 6.84 -9.27
C VAL A 91 -16.13 7.87 -8.56
N LEU A 92 -17.05 8.53 -9.28
CA LEU A 92 -17.94 9.53 -8.69
C LEU A 92 -18.92 8.91 -7.68
N ALA A 93 -19.44 7.72 -7.97
CA ALA A 93 -20.30 6.99 -7.04
C ALA A 93 -19.54 6.59 -5.77
N ALA A 94 -18.31 6.10 -5.90
CA ALA A 94 -17.46 5.70 -4.78
C ALA A 94 -17.10 6.90 -3.89
N VAL A 95 -16.70 8.01 -4.49
CA VAL A 95 -16.30 9.23 -3.76
C VAL A 95 -17.49 9.92 -3.08
N ASN A 96 -18.65 9.90 -3.73
CA ASN A 96 -19.86 10.52 -3.18
C ASN A 96 -20.61 9.62 -2.20
N LYS A 97 -20.20 8.35 -2.05
CA LYS A 97 -20.82 7.43 -1.11
C LYS A 97 -20.57 7.88 0.34
N GLY A 98 -21.59 8.41 0.98
CA GLY A 98 -21.50 8.93 2.34
C GLY A 98 -21.08 10.41 2.45
N ALA A 99 -20.87 11.10 1.33
CA ALA A 99 -20.56 12.52 1.34
C ALA A 99 -21.82 13.37 1.63
N GLY A 100 -21.73 14.28 2.61
CA GLY A 100 -22.84 15.20 2.92
C GLY A 100 -23.13 16.21 1.80
N LYS A 101 -22.14 16.50 0.93
CA LYS A 101 -22.28 17.28 -0.29
C LYS A 101 -21.60 16.54 -1.44
N PRO A 102 -22.30 16.26 -2.55
CA PRO A 102 -21.70 15.56 -3.68
C PRO A 102 -20.60 16.41 -4.32
N ILE A 103 -19.46 15.78 -4.57
CA ILE A 103 -18.33 16.40 -5.26
C ILE A 103 -18.68 16.49 -6.74
N GLY A 104 -18.42 17.66 -7.34
CA GLY A 104 -18.72 17.92 -8.74
C GLY A 104 -17.87 17.10 -9.72
N ALA A 105 -18.31 17.02 -10.99
CA ALA A 105 -17.68 16.27 -12.04
C ALA A 105 -16.22 16.72 -12.37
N TRP A 106 -15.82 17.91 -11.93
CA TRP A 106 -14.45 18.44 -12.08
C TRP A 106 -13.41 17.66 -11.30
N PHE A 107 -13.83 16.99 -10.22
CA PHE A 107 -12.95 16.19 -9.38
C PHE A 107 -12.31 15.03 -10.17
N TYR A 108 -13.08 14.39 -11.04
CA TYR A 108 -12.60 13.25 -11.79
C TYR A 108 -11.39 13.53 -12.67
N PRO A 109 -11.41 14.53 -13.60
CA PRO A 109 -10.24 14.82 -14.42
C PRO A 109 -9.06 15.33 -13.59
N LEU A 110 -9.33 16.15 -12.58
CA LEU A 110 -8.27 16.66 -11.70
C LEU A 110 -7.54 15.52 -10.99
N SER A 111 -8.29 14.67 -10.29
CA SER A 111 -7.71 13.54 -9.55
C SER A 111 -7.01 12.55 -10.46
N LYS A 112 -7.59 12.25 -11.64
CA LYS A 112 -7.01 11.36 -12.63
C LYS A 112 -5.62 11.81 -13.06
N TYR A 113 -5.47 13.07 -13.48
CA TYR A 113 -4.20 13.56 -14.00
C TYR A 113 -3.21 13.89 -12.90
N VAL A 114 -3.64 14.56 -11.83
CA VAL A 114 -2.76 14.92 -10.71
C VAL A 114 -2.22 13.68 -10.01
N TYR A 115 -3.08 12.71 -9.69
CA TYR A 115 -2.65 11.49 -9.01
C TYR A 115 -1.63 10.70 -9.85
N CYS A 116 -1.94 10.46 -11.13
CA CYS A 116 -1.04 9.70 -11.99
C CYS A 116 0.25 10.45 -12.31
N ALA A 117 0.20 11.78 -12.45
CA ALA A 117 1.39 12.61 -12.60
C ALA A 117 2.28 12.55 -11.35
N CYS A 118 1.70 12.67 -10.15
CA CYS A 118 2.43 12.56 -8.90
C CYS A 118 3.05 11.15 -8.71
N ALA A 119 2.30 10.09 -9.01
CA ALA A 119 2.80 8.73 -8.92
C ALA A 119 3.96 8.47 -9.91
N LEU A 120 3.83 8.98 -11.14
CA LEU A 120 4.88 8.88 -12.14
C LEU A 120 6.12 9.70 -11.75
N LEU A 121 5.95 10.92 -11.25
CA LEU A 121 7.04 11.75 -10.76
C LEU A 121 7.75 11.10 -9.58
N ALA A 122 7.01 10.50 -8.65
CA ALA A 122 7.59 9.77 -7.52
C ALA A 122 8.43 8.57 -7.98
N LEU A 123 7.95 7.83 -9.00
CA LEU A 123 8.68 6.72 -9.58
C LEU A 123 9.99 7.19 -10.25
N ILE A 124 9.91 8.24 -11.08
CA ILE A 124 11.07 8.77 -11.81
C ILE A 124 12.07 9.38 -10.81
N ALA A 125 11.59 10.21 -9.88
CA ALA A 125 12.44 10.85 -8.88
C ALA A 125 13.10 9.80 -7.97
N GLY A 126 12.37 8.78 -7.54
CA GLY A 126 12.92 7.67 -6.78
C GLY A 126 14.03 6.93 -7.54
N ALA A 127 13.79 6.63 -8.82
CA ALA A 127 14.76 5.94 -9.66
C ALA A 127 16.03 6.77 -9.95
N LEU A 128 15.90 8.11 -10.11
CA LEU A 128 17.04 9.00 -10.42
C LEU A 128 17.83 9.41 -9.17
N LEU A 129 17.14 9.61 -8.04
CA LEU A 129 17.77 10.11 -6.81
C LEU A 129 18.19 8.98 -5.86
N GLY A 130 17.88 7.72 -6.19
CA GLY A 130 18.24 6.58 -5.35
C GLY A 130 17.43 6.49 -4.05
N GLY A 131 16.23 7.10 -4.03
CA GLY A 131 15.36 7.18 -2.87
C GLY A 131 15.40 8.53 -2.15
N ILE A 132 14.36 8.78 -1.34
CA ILE A 132 14.28 9.92 -0.43
C ILE A 132 14.65 9.37 0.96
N GLY A 133 15.88 9.09 1.19
CA GLY A 133 16.40 8.62 2.46
C GLY A 133 17.67 9.35 2.84
#